data_9d5e71b2b0c4a6d588b4337fdb177b77
#
_entry.id   9d5e71b2b0c4a6d588b4337fdb177b77
#
_cell.length_a   1.000
_cell.length_b   1.000
_cell.length_c   1.000
_cell.angle_alpha   90.00
_cell.angle_beta   90.00
_cell.angle_gamma   90.00
#
_symmetry.space_group_name_H-M   'P 1'
#
loop_
_entity.id
_entity.type
_entity.pdbx_description
1 polymer ?
#
loop_
_entity_poly.entity_id
_entity_poly.type
_entity_poly.pdbx_seq_one_letter_code
_entity_poly.pdbx_strand_id
1 'polypeptide(L)'
;MTFFIQVFIEGIALGAVYSLVALGFVIIFKATDVLSFAQPALAALGAGFICYFATEAGINFWLSLLIGIFLTGAVGLLIERTVLRQMVGEPVFSVAVITIGVDILIRTFLDDWIGDEPRFLGDSFTSYGNFGSFSIGEFNFKYLEMEGLFVAFIVILLLNLFF
;
A
#
# COMPACT_ATOMS: atom_id res chain seq x y z
N MET A 1 -7.77 -19.35 25.17
CA MET A 1 -6.36 -18.99 24.89
C MET A 1 -6.05 -18.92 23.40
N THR A 2 -6.58 -19.81 22.59
CA THR A 2 -6.40 -19.86 21.13
C THR A 2 -6.80 -18.57 20.43
N PHE A 3 -7.97 -18.01 20.74
CA PHE A 3 -8.44 -16.74 20.20
C PHE A 3 -7.48 -15.56 20.43
N PHE A 4 -6.91 -15.44 21.62
CA PHE A 4 -5.97 -14.35 21.93
C PHE A 4 -4.69 -14.43 21.10
N ILE A 5 -4.15 -15.64 20.93
CA ILE A 5 -2.94 -15.85 20.12
C ILE A 5 -3.22 -15.54 18.65
N GLN A 6 -4.38 -15.93 18.11
CA GLN A 6 -4.76 -15.64 16.74
C GLN A 6 -4.88 -14.12 16.49
N VAL A 7 -5.59 -13.39 17.34
CA VAL A 7 -5.70 -11.92 17.25
C VAL A 7 -4.34 -11.24 17.38
N PHE A 8 -3.44 -11.80 18.21
CA PHE A 8 -2.10 -11.25 18.36
C PHE A 8 -1.27 -11.39 17.07
N ILE A 9 -1.37 -12.54 16.39
CA ILE A 9 -0.67 -12.79 15.11
C ILE A 9 -1.24 -11.90 14.00
N GLU A 10 -2.57 -11.79 13.89
CA GLU A 10 -3.24 -10.88 12.95
C GLU A 10 -2.80 -9.42 13.20
N GLY A 11 -2.68 -9.03 14.46
CA GLY A 11 -2.18 -7.71 14.86
C GLY A 11 -0.73 -7.45 14.44
N ILE A 12 0.15 -8.43 14.52
CA ILE A 12 1.53 -8.32 14.05
C ILE A 12 1.57 -8.18 12.54
N ALA A 13 0.78 -8.95 11.81
CA ALA A 13 0.70 -8.86 10.35
C ALA A 13 0.21 -7.47 9.89
N LEU A 14 -0.84 -6.95 10.54
CA LEU A 14 -1.33 -5.60 10.28
C LEU A 14 -0.29 -4.53 10.63
N GLY A 15 0.42 -4.70 11.76
CA GLY A 15 1.52 -3.83 12.18
C GLY A 15 2.66 -3.80 11.17
N ALA A 16 2.96 -4.92 10.50
CA ALA A 16 3.95 -4.98 9.43
C ALA A 16 3.54 -4.12 8.21
N VAL A 17 2.28 -4.15 7.81
CA VAL A 17 1.76 -3.29 6.74
C VAL A 17 1.87 -1.81 7.12
N TYR A 18 1.49 -1.44 8.34
CA TYR A 18 1.66 -0.06 8.81
C TYR A 18 3.13 0.37 8.88
N SER A 19 4.05 -0.53 9.21
CA SER A 19 5.47 -0.23 9.21
C SER A 19 6.01 0.06 7.80
N LEU A 20 5.51 -0.61 6.77
CA LEU A 20 5.85 -0.32 5.37
C LEU A 20 5.37 1.08 4.95
N VAL A 21 4.16 1.46 5.35
CA VAL A 21 3.65 2.82 5.09
C VAL A 21 4.52 3.86 5.81
N ALA A 22 4.85 3.61 7.08
CA ALA A 22 5.71 4.49 7.86
C ALA A 22 7.12 4.64 7.25
N LEU A 23 7.71 3.54 6.76
CA LEU A 23 8.98 3.58 6.04
C LEU A 23 8.91 4.42 4.78
N GLY A 24 7.84 4.34 4.02
CA GLY A 24 7.63 5.19 2.88
C GLY A 24 7.62 6.68 3.25
N PHE A 25 6.98 7.07 4.37
CA PHE A 25 7.07 8.44 4.91
C PHE A 25 8.51 8.84 5.22
N VAL A 26 9.26 7.98 5.87
CA VAL A 26 10.66 8.24 6.23
C VAL A 26 11.52 8.45 4.99
N ILE A 27 11.34 7.63 3.95
CA ILE A 27 12.10 7.73 2.70
C ILE A 27 11.80 9.05 1.99
N ILE A 28 10.54 9.42 1.85
CA ILE A 28 10.15 10.68 1.23
C ILE A 28 10.70 11.86 2.03
N PHE A 29 10.53 11.85 3.35
CA PHE A 29 11.05 12.90 4.21
C PHE A 29 12.58 13.02 4.11
N LYS A 30 13.31 11.91 4.09
CA LYS A 30 14.77 11.90 3.98
C LYS A 30 15.26 12.41 2.61
N ALA A 31 14.47 12.18 1.56
CA ALA A 31 14.82 12.62 0.20
C ALA A 31 14.45 14.08 -0.09
N THR A 32 13.41 14.61 0.54
CA THR A 32 12.83 15.91 0.18
C THR A 32 12.79 16.93 1.32
N ASP A 33 13.11 16.53 2.56
CA ASP A 33 12.90 17.29 3.79
C ASP A 33 11.45 17.78 4.01
N VAL A 34 10.50 17.14 3.30
CA VAL A 34 9.08 17.51 3.32
C VAL A 34 8.22 16.34 3.80
N LEU A 35 7.29 16.63 4.72
CA LEU A 35 6.25 15.69 5.14
C LEU A 35 5.16 15.66 4.07
N SER A 36 5.08 14.56 3.32
CA SER A 36 4.03 14.36 2.31
C SER A 36 2.88 13.54 2.88
N PHE A 37 1.74 14.19 3.11
CA PHE A 37 0.51 13.52 3.56
C PHE A 37 -0.24 12.82 2.43
N ALA A 38 0.19 12.99 1.17
CA ALA A 38 -0.42 12.30 0.02
C ALA A 38 -0.02 10.82 -0.10
N GLN A 39 0.97 10.35 0.67
CA GLN A 39 1.48 8.98 0.56
C GLN A 39 0.44 7.89 0.87
N PRO A 40 -0.39 7.98 1.93
CA PRO A 40 -1.42 6.98 2.19
C PRO A 40 -2.43 6.86 1.04
N ALA A 41 -2.79 7.99 0.41
CA ALA A 41 -3.67 7.99 -0.75
C ALA A 41 -3.03 7.36 -1.98
N LEU A 42 -1.72 7.58 -2.19
CA LEU A 42 -0.97 6.90 -3.25
C LEU A 42 -0.91 5.38 -3.03
N ALA A 43 -0.75 4.93 -1.79
CA ALA A 43 -0.80 3.51 -1.47
C ALA A 43 -2.19 2.92 -1.75
N ALA A 44 -3.26 3.62 -1.36
CA ALA A 44 -4.63 3.24 -1.66
C ALA A 44 -4.90 3.21 -3.17
N LEU A 45 -4.38 4.20 -3.93
CA LEU A 45 -4.48 4.26 -5.39
C LEU A 45 -3.80 3.05 -6.04
N GLY A 46 -2.63 2.66 -5.54
CA GLY A 46 -1.91 1.47 -6.02
C GLY A 46 -2.71 0.19 -5.81
N ALA A 47 -3.26 0.02 -4.61
CA ALA A 47 -4.14 -1.10 -4.30
C ALA A 47 -5.41 -1.10 -5.18
N GLY A 48 -6.00 0.08 -5.43
CA GLY A 48 -7.13 0.26 -6.32
C GLY A 48 -6.83 -0.16 -7.76
N PHE A 49 -5.70 0.25 -8.32
CA PHE A 49 -5.28 -0.18 -9.66
C PHE A 49 -5.11 -1.69 -9.75
N ILE A 50 -4.42 -2.30 -8.78
CA ILE A 50 -4.20 -3.75 -8.76
C ILE A 50 -5.55 -4.47 -8.69
N CYS A 51 -6.45 -4.03 -7.82
CA CYS A 51 -7.77 -4.60 -7.66
C CYS A 51 -8.58 -4.49 -8.96
N TYR A 52 -8.63 -3.31 -9.57
CA TYR A 52 -9.34 -3.09 -10.83
C TYR A 52 -8.85 -3.99 -11.95
N PHE A 53 -7.54 -4.06 -12.19
CA PHE A 53 -6.99 -4.88 -13.26
C PHE A 53 -7.13 -6.38 -13.00
N ALA A 54 -7.05 -6.81 -11.75
CA ALA A 54 -7.20 -8.22 -11.39
C ALA A 54 -8.65 -8.70 -11.44
N THR A 55 -9.62 -7.86 -11.02
CA THR A 55 -11.03 -8.26 -10.92
C THR A 55 -11.84 -7.87 -12.15
N GLU A 56 -11.79 -6.61 -12.58
CA GLU A 56 -12.62 -6.10 -13.67
C GLU A 56 -12.03 -6.44 -15.04
N ALA A 57 -10.72 -6.26 -15.21
CA ALA A 57 -10.06 -6.57 -16.48
C ALA A 57 -9.69 -8.05 -16.63
N GLY A 58 -9.83 -8.85 -15.56
CA GLY A 58 -9.53 -10.29 -15.59
C GLY A 58 -8.07 -10.62 -15.89
N ILE A 59 -7.15 -9.67 -15.64
CA ILE A 59 -5.73 -9.82 -15.90
C ILE A 59 -5.10 -10.65 -14.78
N ASN A 60 -4.08 -11.42 -15.11
CA ASN A 60 -3.28 -12.16 -14.15
C ASN A 60 -2.80 -11.25 -13.01
N PHE A 61 -2.95 -11.70 -11.76
CA PHE A 61 -2.57 -10.94 -10.56
C PHE A 61 -1.15 -10.35 -10.64
N TRP A 62 -0.16 -11.13 -11.05
CA TRP A 62 1.23 -10.67 -11.16
C TRP A 62 1.41 -9.55 -12.18
N LEU A 63 0.68 -9.63 -13.29
CA LEU A 63 0.70 -8.59 -14.31
C LEU A 63 -0.05 -7.35 -13.82
N SER A 64 -1.17 -7.51 -13.12
CA SER A 64 -1.92 -6.42 -12.47
C SER A 64 -1.08 -5.71 -11.42
N LEU A 65 -0.28 -6.45 -10.66
CA LEU A 65 0.67 -5.91 -9.69
C LEU A 65 1.72 -5.02 -10.38
N LEU A 66 2.34 -5.50 -11.46
CA LEU A 66 3.32 -4.70 -12.21
C LEU A 66 2.68 -3.44 -12.80
N ILE A 67 1.52 -3.56 -13.43
CA ILE A 67 0.78 -2.42 -13.99
C ILE A 67 0.43 -1.42 -12.88
N GLY A 68 -0.08 -1.90 -11.75
CA GLY A 68 -0.42 -1.06 -10.61
C GLY A 68 0.77 -0.28 -10.07
N ILE A 69 1.93 -0.93 -9.92
CA ILE A 69 3.18 -0.27 -9.50
C ILE A 69 3.58 0.83 -10.49
N PHE A 70 3.57 0.53 -11.81
CA PHE A 70 3.93 1.51 -12.83
C PHE A 70 2.98 2.70 -12.87
N LEU A 71 1.67 2.46 -12.82
CA LEU A 71 0.66 3.53 -12.85
C LEU A 71 0.74 4.40 -11.60
N THR A 72 0.84 3.79 -10.43
CA THR A 72 1.00 4.54 -9.16
C THR A 72 2.29 5.34 -9.16
N GLY A 73 3.39 4.76 -9.64
CA GLY A 73 4.66 5.47 -9.81
C GLY A 73 4.54 6.65 -10.77
N ALA A 74 3.84 6.49 -11.90
CA ALA A 74 3.61 7.58 -12.85
C ALA A 74 2.78 8.72 -12.22
N VAL A 75 1.72 8.38 -11.47
CA VAL A 75 0.93 9.38 -10.73
C VAL A 75 1.77 10.07 -9.67
N GLY A 76 2.59 9.32 -8.92
CA GLY A 76 3.51 9.88 -7.93
C GLY A 76 4.50 10.87 -8.56
N LEU A 77 5.11 10.52 -9.69
CA LEU A 77 6.00 11.41 -10.45
C LEU A 77 5.28 12.66 -10.98
N LEU A 78 4.03 12.50 -11.41
CA LEU A 78 3.22 13.62 -11.87
C LEU A 78 2.93 14.59 -10.72
N ILE A 79 2.56 14.09 -9.54
CA ILE A 79 2.33 14.89 -8.34
C ILE A 79 3.63 15.57 -7.89
N GLU A 80 4.73 14.84 -7.87
CA GLU A 80 6.04 15.42 -7.52
C GLU A 80 6.36 16.59 -8.46
N ARG A 81 6.21 16.41 -9.77
CA ARG A 81 6.59 17.41 -10.77
C ARG A 81 5.66 18.63 -10.79
N THR A 82 4.35 18.42 -10.59
CA THR A 82 3.34 19.48 -10.68
C THR A 82 3.10 20.21 -9.37
N VAL A 83 3.23 19.52 -8.24
CA VAL A 83 2.90 20.05 -6.91
C VAL A 83 4.15 20.23 -6.07
N LEU A 84 4.86 19.15 -5.75
CA LEU A 84 5.94 19.20 -4.76
C LEU A 84 7.14 20.00 -5.26
N ARG A 85 7.50 19.87 -6.53
CA ARG A 85 8.64 20.58 -7.11
C ARG A 85 8.45 22.10 -7.13
N GLN A 86 7.21 22.56 -7.25
CA GLN A 86 6.90 23.99 -7.21
C GLN A 86 6.94 24.57 -5.78
N MET A 87 6.91 23.70 -4.79
CA MET A 87 6.91 24.06 -3.37
C MET A 87 8.32 24.05 -2.73
N VAL A 88 9.36 23.81 -3.54
CA VAL A 88 10.74 23.84 -3.04
C VAL A 88 11.09 25.25 -2.58
N GLY A 89 11.41 25.41 -1.29
CA GLY A 89 11.72 26.70 -0.67
C GLY A 89 10.55 27.34 0.10
N GLU A 90 9.34 26.77 -0.01
CA GLU A 90 8.19 27.22 0.78
C GLU A 90 8.22 26.66 2.22
N PRO A 91 7.55 27.31 3.17
CA PRO A 91 7.46 26.82 4.55
C PRO A 91 6.88 25.41 4.60
N VAL A 92 7.43 24.55 5.46
CA VAL A 92 7.01 23.14 5.64
C VAL A 92 5.50 23.00 5.86
N PHE A 93 4.90 23.96 6.56
CA PHE A 93 3.46 23.99 6.79
C PHE A 93 2.65 24.13 5.49
N SER A 94 3.06 25.00 4.57
CA SER A 94 2.39 25.20 3.28
C SER A 94 2.42 23.92 2.45
N VAL A 95 3.57 23.24 2.43
CA VAL A 95 3.71 21.96 1.71
C VAL A 95 2.84 20.88 2.34
N ALA A 96 2.76 20.82 3.66
CA ALA A 96 1.88 19.86 4.36
C ALA A 96 0.40 20.06 3.97
N VAL A 97 -0.09 21.31 3.97
CA VAL A 97 -1.48 21.64 3.61
C VAL A 97 -1.78 21.23 2.16
N ILE A 98 -0.88 21.49 1.23
CA ILE A 98 -1.05 21.13 -0.18
C ILE A 98 -1.07 19.61 -0.36
N THR A 99 -0.20 18.88 0.33
CA THR A 99 -0.20 17.40 0.25
C THR A 99 -1.46 16.78 0.84
N ILE A 100 -2.08 17.41 1.84
CA ILE A 100 -3.43 17.01 2.32
C ILE A 100 -4.47 17.25 1.22
N GLY A 101 -4.40 18.37 0.51
CA GLY A 101 -5.27 18.62 -0.64
C GLY A 101 -5.13 17.56 -1.73
N VAL A 102 -3.89 17.14 -2.02
CA VAL A 102 -3.60 16.04 -2.96
C VAL A 102 -4.17 14.71 -2.46
N ASP A 103 -4.03 14.39 -1.16
CA ASP A 103 -4.62 13.20 -0.54
C ASP A 103 -6.14 13.16 -0.76
N ILE A 104 -6.84 14.25 -0.50
CA ILE A 104 -8.29 14.35 -0.70
C ILE A 104 -8.67 14.14 -2.17
N LEU A 105 -7.94 14.76 -3.10
CA LEU A 105 -8.20 14.60 -4.54
C LEU A 105 -8.04 13.14 -5.00
N ILE A 106 -6.99 12.46 -4.55
CA ILE A 106 -6.76 11.06 -4.89
C ILE A 106 -7.86 10.17 -4.32
N ARG A 107 -8.26 10.38 -3.06
CA ARG A 107 -9.33 9.61 -2.43
C ARG A 107 -10.67 9.83 -3.13
N THR A 108 -11.04 11.08 -3.41
CA THR A 108 -12.26 11.40 -4.14
C THR A 108 -12.28 10.74 -5.52
N PHE A 109 -11.13 10.75 -6.22
CA PHE A 109 -11.01 10.06 -7.49
C PHE A 109 -11.18 8.54 -7.36
N LEU A 110 -10.61 7.93 -6.32
CA LEU A 110 -10.77 6.51 -6.04
C LEU A 110 -12.22 6.14 -5.74
N ASP A 111 -12.88 6.91 -4.89
CA ASP A 111 -14.27 6.69 -4.48
C ASP A 111 -15.22 6.79 -5.68
N ASP A 112 -14.98 7.78 -6.58
CA ASP A 112 -15.79 7.98 -7.77
C ASP A 112 -15.53 6.90 -8.85
N TRP A 113 -14.29 6.42 -8.97
CA TRP A 113 -13.91 5.44 -10.00
C TRP A 113 -14.15 3.98 -9.58
N ILE A 114 -13.79 3.63 -8.36
CA ILE A 114 -13.85 2.24 -7.85
C ILE A 114 -15.13 2.02 -7.02
N GLY A 115 -15.66 3.09 -6.40
CA GLY A 115 -16.78 3.05 -5.46
C GLY A 115 -16.36 2.67 -4.05
N ASP A 116 -17.25 2.92 -3.09
CA ASP A 116 -17.03 2.72 -1.64
C ASP A 116 -17.13 1.24 -1.20
N GLU A 117 -17.48 0.32 -2.10
CA GLU A 117 -17.69 -1.06 -1.72
C GLU A 117 -16.34 -1.79 -1.51
N PRO A 118 -16.21 -2.54 -0.40
CA PRO A 118 -15.01 -3.35 -0.16
C PRO A 118 -14.86 -4.41 -1.26
N ARG A 119 -13.81 -4.32 -2.04
CA ARG A 119 -13.50 -5.29 -3.09
C ARG A 119 -12.50 -6.32 -2.57
N PHE A 120 -12.81 -7.58 -2.80
CA PHE A 120 -11.96 -8.69 -2.42
C PHE A 120 -11.27 -9.25 -3.66
N LEU A 121 -9.94 -9.35 -3.61
CA LEU A 121 -9.12 -10.00 -4.64
C LEU A 121 -9.30 -11.54 -4.67
N GLY A 122 -10.22 -12.08 -3.83
CA GLY A 122 -10.36 -13.47 -3.48
C GLY A 122 -10.22 -14.48 -4.62
N ASP A 123 -11.03 -14.38 -5.67
CA ASP A 123 -11.08 -15.40 -6.72
C ASP A 123 -9.89 -15.31 -7.69
N SER A 124 -9.42 -14.10 -8.01
CA SER A 124 -8.25 -13.92 -8.87
C SER A 124 -6.95 -14.32 -8.19
N PHE A 125 -6.88 -14.17 -6.87
CA PHE A 125 -5.71 -14.52 -6.08
C PHE A 125 -5.68 -16.00 -5.72
N THR A 126 -6.82 -16.59 -5.35
CA THR A 126 -6.95 -18.02 -5.02
C THR A 126 -6.78 -18.93 -6.22
N SER A 127 -7.05 -18.45 -7.44
CA SER A 127 -6.84 -19.22 -8.67
C SER A 127 -5.36 -19.42 -9.00
N TYR A 128 -4.44 -18.60 -8.49
CA TYR A 128 -3.00 -18.65 -8.75
C TYR A 128 -2.16 -19.31 -7.67
N GLY A 129 -2.72 -19.54 -6.51
CA GLY A 129 -2.08 -20.26 -5.43
C GLY A 129 -3.14 -20.77 -4.48
N ASN A 130 -3.04 -22.03 -4.08
CA ASN A 130 -3.80 -22.56 -2.95
C ASN A 130 -3.38 -21.84 -1.68
N PHE A 131 -3.69 -20.53 -1.58
CA PHE A 131 -3.52 -19.77 -0.35
C PHE A 131 -4.63 -20.15 0.63
N GLY A 132 -4.65 -21.47 0.94
CA GLY A 132 -5.47 -22.02 2.00
C GLY A 132 -4.99 -21.51 3.36
N SER A 133 -5.81 -21.68 4.35
CA SER A 133 -5.39 -21.59 5.73
C SER A 133 -4.61 -22.86 6.10
N PHE A 134 -3.41 -22.70 6.63
CA PHE A 134 -2.67 -23.80 7.23
C PHE A 134 -3.09 -23.91 8.69
N SER A 135 -3.75 -25.02 9.05
CA SER A 135 -4.15 -25.29 10.42
C SER A 135 -3.11 -26.16 11.12
N ILE A 136 -2.46 -25.63 12.12
CA ILE A 136 -1.69 -26.44 13.08
C ILE A 136 -2.57 -26.63 14.32
N GLY A 137 -3.25 -27.77 14.42
CA GLY A 137 -4.18 -28.05 15.51
C GLY A 137 -5.42 -27.16 15.48
N GLU A 138 -5.63 -26.34 16.51
CA GLU A 138 -6.76 -25.39 16.60
C GLU A 138 -6.45 -24.01 15.97
N PHE A 139 -5.24 -23.79 15.45
CA PHE A 139 -4.81 -22.49 14.89
C PHE A 139 -4.95 -22.48 13.37
N ASN A 140 -5.71 -21.53 12.86
CA ASN A 140 -5.83 -21.25 11.43
C ASN A 140 -4.95 -20.05 11.06
N PHE A 141 -3.83 -20.27 10.39
CA PHE A 141 -2.98 -19.22 9.84
C PHE A 141 -3.39 -18.98 8.39
N LYS A 142 -3.74 -17.75 8.06
CA LYS A 142 -3.91 -17.35 6.67
C LYS A 142 -2.52 -17.10 6.07
N TYR A 143 -2.19 -17.77 4.98
CA TYR A 143 -0.92 -17.55 4.26
C TYR A 143 -0.69 -16.07 3.92
N LEU A 144 -1.77 -15.33 3.64
CA LEU A 144 -1.72 -13.89 3.34
C LEU A 144 -1.06 -13.06 4.45
N GLU A 145 -1.26 -13.42 5.71
CA GLU A 145 -0.68 -12.74 6.86
C GLU A 145 0.84 -13.01 6.96
N MET A 146 1.25 -14.23 6.66
CA MET A 146 2.66 -14.62 6.65
C MET A 146 3.41 -13.98 5.46
N GLU A 147 2.77 -13.88 4.30
CA GLU A 147 3.34 -13.17 3.13
C GLU A 147 3.54 -11.69 3.40
N GLY A 148 2.56 -11.02 4.03
CA GLY A 148 2.70 -9.62 4.42
C GLY A 148 3.89 -9.37 5.35
N LEU A 149 4.08 -10.25 6.35
CA LEU A 149 5.25 -10.20 7.24
C LEU A 149 6.57 -10.43 6.49
N PHE A 150 6.60 -11.40 5.57
CA PHE A 150 7.80 -11.73 4.80
C PHE A 150 8.20 -10.59 3.85
N VAL A 151 7.22 -10.02 3.15
CA VAL A 151 7.44 -8.85 2.28
C VAL A 151 7.92 -7.65 3.08
N ALA A 152 7.29 -7.37 4.23
CA ALA A 152 7.72 -6.29 5.12
C ALA A 152 9.17 -6.48 5.59
N PHE A 153 9.53 -7.70 5.99
CA PHE A 153 10.90 -8.02 6.41
C PHE A 153 11.92 -7.81 5.29
N ILE A 154 11.61 -8.29 4.07
CA ILE A 154 12.49 -8.11 2.90
C ILE A 154 12.68 -6.62 2.59
N VAL A 155 11.60 -5.84 2.57
CA VAL A 155 11.68 -4.40 2.27
C VAL A 155 12.51 -3.67 3.32
N ILE A 156 12.31 -3.97 4.62
CA ILE A 156 13.11 -3.40 5.70
C ILE A 156 14.60 -3.75 5.55
N LEU A 157 14.89 -4.99 5.19
CA LEU A 157 16.27 -5.46 5.00
C LEU A 157 16.93 -4.79 3.79
N LEU A 158 16.22 -4.67 2.67
CA LEU A 158 16.70 -3.97 1.47
C LEU A 158 16.95 -2.49 1.76
N LEU A 159 16.06 -1.83 2.50
CA LEU A 159 16.25 -0.44 2.89
C LEU A 159 17.43 -0.25 3.83
N ASN A 160 17.63 -1.17 4.77
CA ASN A 160 18.79 -1.14 5.66
C ASN A 160 20.12 -1.34 4.90
N LEU A 161 20.08 -2.10 3.81
CA LEU A 161 21.27 -2.30 2.94
C LEU A 161 21.53 -1.05 2.05
N PHE A 162 20.48 -0.32 1.70
CA PHE A 162 20.58 0.85 0.81
C PHE A 162 20.96 2.13 1.57
N PHE A 163 20.61 2.25 2.85
CA PHE A 163 20.94 3.38 3.71
C PHE A 163 22.11 3.09 4.64
#